data_897bb613a6dcbcbe2f9f217f7b9228ce
#
_entry.id   897bb613a6dcbcbe2f9f217f7b9228ce
#
_cell.length_a   1.000
_cell.length_b   1.000
_cell.length_c   1.000
_cell.angle_alpha   90.00
_cell.angle_beta   90.00
_cell.angle_gamma   90.00
#
_symmetry.space_group_name_H-M   'P 1'
#
loop_
_entity.id
_entity.type
_entity.pdbx_description
1 polymer ?
#
loop_
_entity_poly.entity_id
_entity_poly.type
_entity_poly.pdbx_seq_one_letter_code
_entity_poly.pdbx_strand_id
1 'polypeptide(L)'
;MKNFEGKVAVITGAGSGMGRELAIELAKSGANIALAEWNEDTLNETAELLKNYNVGVSKHVIDVSDKEAVFALPQKVIDEHGAVDMVFNNAGVALSQTIEDSTDEDWDWGLGILLHGVINGTRAFLPHLKKRPEAAIINTSSIFGLLSVPTQSIYHVGKYGVRAFTETLALEMKMEDSPVEVYS
;
A
#
# COMPACT_ATOMS: atom_id res chain seq x y z
N MET A 1 -16.88 -1.34 -2.49
CA MET A 1 -16.95 -0.08 -3.28
C MET A 1 -17.32 -0.38 -4.73
N LYS A 2 -18.32 0.33 -5.33
CA LYS A 2 -18.84 0.03 -6.70
C LYS A 2 -18.51 1.13 -7.71
N ASN A 3 -18.17 2.33 -7.28
CA ASN A 3 -17.82 3.46 -8.13
C ASN A 3 -16.56 4.13 -7.59
N PHE A 4 -15.60 4.38 -8.47
CA PHE A 4 -14.32 5.01 -8.14
C PHE A 4 -14.26 6.50 -8.55
N GLU A 5 -15.24 7.00 -9.30
CA GLU A 5 -15.25 8.39 -9.78
C GLU A 5 -15.18 9.39 -8.60
N GLY A 6 -14.19 10.26 -8.62
CA GLY A 6 -13.94 11.26 -7.60
C GLY A 6 -13.40 10.72 -6.26
N LYS A 7 -13.23 9.40 -6.11
CA LYS A 7 -12.59 8.78 -4.93
C LYS A 7 -11.08 9.03 -4.95
N VAL A 8 -10.45 9.03 -3.80
CA VAL A 8 -9.01 9.22 -3.65
C VAL A 8 -8.36 7.90 -3.25
N ALA A 9 -7.45 7.42 -4.10
CA ALA A 9 -6.67 6.21 -3.88
C ALA A 9 -5.20 6.53 -3.61
N VAL A 10 -4.68 6.06 -2.49
CA VAL A 10 -3.24 6.08 -2.17
C VAL A 10 -2.64 4.74 -2.56
N ILE A 11 -1.51 4.76 -3.29
CA ILE A 11 -0.85 3.54 -3.75
C ILE A 11 0.63 3.63 -3.38
N THR A 12 1.11 2.73 -2.52
CA THR A 12 2.54 2.60 -2.23
C THR A 12 3.22 1.68 -3.25
N GLY A 13 4.49 1.94 -3.58
CA GLY A 13 5.19 1.24 -4.65
C GLY A 13 4.60 1.55 -6.03
N ALA A 14 4.14 2.80 -6.22
CA ALA A 14 3.42 3.24 -7.40
C ALA A 14 4.33 3.53 -8.61
N GLY A 15 5.64 3.47 -8.44
CA GLY A 15 6.61 3.81 -9.49
C GLY A 15 6.74 2.75 -10.58
N SER A 16 6.35 1.50 -10.34
CA SER A 16 6.54 0.41 -11.31
C SER A 16 5.57 -0.75 -11.09
N GLY A 17 5.60 -1.74 -12.00
CA GLY A 17 4.89 -3.01 -11.86
C GLY A 17 3.41 -2.85 -11.50
N MET A 18 2.94 -3.65 -10.55
CA MET A 18 1.54 -3.66 -10.13
C MET A 18 1.04 -2.33 -9.59
N GLY A 19 1.88 -1.59 -8.83
CA GLY A 19 1.48 -0.29 -8.29
C GLY A 19 1.22 0.74 -9.38
N ARG A 20 2.05 0.79 -10.43
CA ARG A 20 1.86 1.63 -11.61
C ARG A 20 0.56 1.26 -12.34
N GLU A 21 0.36 -0.03 -12.61
CA GLU A 21 -0.84 -0.49 -13.32
C GLU A 21 -2.13 -0.25 -12.53
N LEU A 22 -2.10 -0.45 -11.20
CA LEU A 22 -3.22 -0.08 -10.32
C LEU A 22 -3.54 1.41 -10.41
N ALA A 23 -2.53 2.28 -10.41
CA ALA A 23 -2.72 3.72 -10.56
C ALA A 23 -3.40 4.06 -11.89
N ILE A 24 -2.96 3.45 -12.98
CA ILE A 24 -3.53 3.65 -14.32
C ILE A 24 -4.98 3.16 -14.37
N GLU A 25 -5.28 1.96 -13.89
CA GLU A 25 -6.64 1.40 -13.95
C GLU A 25 -7.64 2.18 -13.07
N LEU A 26 -7.20 2.63 -11.89
CA LEU A 26 -8.02 3.47 -11.04
C LEU A 26 -8.25 4.87 -11.64
N ALA A 27 -7.23 5.47 -12.26
CA ALA A 27 -7.37 6.74 -12.98
C ALA A 27 -8.32 6.62 -14.18
N LYS A 28 -8.28 5.52 -14.95
CA LYS A 28 -9.26 5.20 -16.00
C LYS A 28 -10.69 5.14 -15.47
N SER A 29 -10.84 4.71 -14.21
CA SER A 29 -12.13 4.61 -13.52
C SER A 29 -12.55 5.92 -12.82
N GLY A 30 -11.81 7.02 -13.03
CA GLY A 30 -12.13 8.34 -12.51
C GLY A 30 -11.66 8.62 -11.08
N ALA A 31 -10.84 7.76 -10.48
CA ALA A 31 -10.27 8.02 -9.17
C ALA A 31 -9.11 9.03 -9.23
N ASN A 32 -9.02 9.90 -8.23
CA ASN A 32 -7.84 10.72 -7.96
C ASN A 32 -6.75 9.85 -7.32
N ILE A 33 -5.49 10.05 -7.68
CA ILE A 33 -4.40 9.15 -7.34
C ILE A 33 -3.32 9.88 -6.53
N ALA A 34 -3.03 9.40 -5.34
CA ALA A 34 -1.86 9.77 -4.58
C ALA A 34 -0.79 8.66 -4.74
N LEU A 35 0.22 8.96 -5.54
CA LEU A 35 1.33 8.06 -5.83
C LEU A 35 2.37 8.18 -4.71
N ALA A 36 2.71 7.07 -4.05
CA ALA A 36 3.75 7.00 -3.03
C ALA A 36 4.84 5.99 -3.47
N GLU A 37 6.08 6.48 -3.59
CA GLU A 37 7.20 5.72 -4.13
C GLU A 37 8.53 6.26 -3.58
N TRP A 38 9.51 5.41 -3.33
CA TRP A 38 10.81 5.83 -2.83
C TRP A 38 11.72 6.38 -3.96
N ASN A 39 11.56 5.88 -5.18
CA ASN A 39 12.31 6.30 -6.35
C ASN A 39 11.57 7.41 -7.08
N GLU A 40 12.12 8.61 -7.04
CA GLU A 40 11.51 9.81 -7.62
C GLU A 40 11.40 9.74 -9.16
N ASP A 41 12.34 9.10 -9.85
CA ASP A 41 12.32 8.99 -11.31
C ASP A 41 11.14 8.13 -11.76
N THR A 42 10.99 6.93 -11.19
CA THR A 42 9.87 6.03 -11.52
C THR A 42 8.52 6.58 -11.08
N LEU A 43 8.49 7.35 -9.99
CA LEU A 43 7.31 8.08 -9.54
C LEU A 43 6.88 9.12 -10.59
N ASN A 44 7.84 9.88 -11.10
CA ASN A 44 7.60 10.89 -12.14
C ASN A 44 7.14 10.25 -13.46
N GLU A 45 7.72 9.12 -13.86
CA GLU A 45 7.25 8.35 -15.02
C GLU A 45 5.77 7.96 -14.90
N THR A 46 5.38 7.42 -13.73
CA THR A 46 3.99 7.02 -13.50
C THR A 46 3.06 8.23 -13.52
N ALA A 47 3.44 9.33 -12.88
CA ALA A 47 2.65 10.56 -12.88
C ALA A 47 2.47 11.12 -14.29
N GLU A 48 3.47 11.02 -15.17
CA GLU A 48 3.37 11.44 -16.56
C GLU A 48 2.34 10.61 -17.34
N LEU A 49 2.30 9.30 -17.14
CA LEU A 49 1.31 8.42 -17.74
C LEU A 49 -0.12 8.79 -17.33
N LEU A 50 -0.29 9.25 -16.10
CA LEU A 50 -1.61 9.62 -15.56
C LEU A 50 -2.15 10.95 -16.11
N LYS A 51 -1.34 11.79 -16.74
CA LYS A 51 -1.79 13.04 -17.40
C LYS A 51 -2.82 12.81 -18.52
N ASN A 52 -2.89 11.59 -19.05
CA ASN A 52 -3.88 11.23 -20.07
C ASN A 52 -5.29 11.07 -19.51
N TYR A 53 -5.48 11.14 -18.19
CA TYR A 53 -6.76 10.98 -17.51
C TYR A 53 -7.13 12.29 -16.81
N ASN A 54 -8.40 12.60 -16.78
CA ASN A 54 -8.93 13.83 -16.16
C ASN A 54 -9.17 13.61 -14.66
N VAL A 55 -8.10 13.32 -13.91
CA VAL A 55 -8.12 13.07 -12.46
C VAL A 55 -7.03 13.85 -11.73
N GLY A 56 -7.22 14.12 -10.45
CA GLY A 56 -6.19 14.70 -9.59
C GLY A 56 -5.07 13.67 -9.34
N VAL A 57 -3.80 14.12 -9.46
CA VAL A 57 -2.63 13.27 -9.19
C VAL A 57 -1.67 14.01 -8.28
N SER A 58 -1.32 13.40 -7.15
CA SER A 58 -0.24 13.87 -6.27
C SER A 58 0.92 12.89 -6.21
N LYS A 59 2.12 13.39 -5.89
CA LYS A 59 3.36 12.62 -5.83
C LYS A 59 3.98 12.75 -4.45
N HIS A 60 4.30 11.63 -3.84
CA HIS A 60 4.92 11.56 -2.52
C HIS A 60 6.14 10.65 -2.58
N VAL A 61 7.33 11.25 -2.52
CA VAL A 61 8.58 10.50 -2.40
C VAL A 61 8.69 10.00 -0.96
N ILE A 62 8.61 8.69 -0.77
CA ILE A 62 8.54 8.06 0.56
C ILE A 62 9.10 6.64 0.54
N ASP A 63 9.93 6.32 1.51
CA ASP A 63 10.27 4.94 1.87
C ASP A 63 9.24 4.43 2.90
N VAL A 64 8.55 3.35 2.57
CA VAL A 64 7.54 2.74 3.47
C VAL A 64 8.12 2.12 4.73
N SER A 65 9.43 1.87 4.78
CA SER A 65 10.14 1.44 5.98
C SER A 65 10.37 2.59 6.99
N ASP A 66 10.32 3.85 6.53
CA ASP A 66 10.33 5.03 7.40
C ASP A 66 8.95 5.26 8.01
N LYS A 67 8.81 4.83 9.25
CA LYS A 67 7.56 4.93 10.00
C LYS A 67 7.05 6.37 10.12
N GLU A 68 7.92 7.33 10.38
CA GLU A 68 7.52 8.74 10.57
C GLU A 68 6.98 9.32 9.28
N ALA A 69 7.66 9.06 8.16
CA ALA A 69 7.22 9.47 6.84
C ALA A 69 5.86 8.86 6.47
N VAL A 70 5.64 7.57 6.78
CA VAL A 70 4.37 6.87 6.54
C VAL A 70 3.24 7.50 7.36
N PHE A 71 3.47 7.82 8.66
CA PHE A 71 2.44 8.44 9.50
C PHE A 71 2.13 9.90 9.14
N ALA A 72 3.05 10.59 8.46
CA ALA A 72 2.83 11.94 7.94
C ALA A 72 2.07 11.96 6.59
N LEU A 73 2.05 10.84 5.85
CA LEU A 73 1.49 10.77 4.50
C LEU A 73 -0.03 11.06 4.44
N PRO A 74 -0.89 10.57 5.35
CA PRO A 74 -2.32 10.83 5.28
C PRO A 74 -2.68 12.32 5.23
N GLN A 75 -2.02 13.13 6.07
CA GLN A 75 -2.29 14.56 6.09
C GLN A 75 -1.90 15.24 4.77
N LYS A 76 -0.74 14.88 4.20
CA LYS A 76 -0.30 15.40 2.89
C LYS A 76 -1.32 15.07 1.78
N VAL A 77 -1.81 13.83 1.76
CA VAL A 77 -2.84 13.41 0.78
C VAL A 77 -4.14 14.17 0.98
N ILE A 78 -4.58 14.35 2.23
CA ILE A 78 -5.80 15.09 2.54
C ILE A 78 -5.68 16.58 2.17
N ASP A 79 -4.53 17.19 2.39
CA ASP A 79 -4.28 18.58 2.02
C ASP A 79 -4.35 18.79 0.49
N GLU A 80 -3.94 17.82 -0.31
CA GLU A 80 -3.96 17.91 -1.79
C GLU A 80 -5.29 17.46 -2.41
N HIS A 81 -5.95 16.44 -1.84
CA HIS A 81 -7.15 15.83 -2.43
C HIS A 81 -8.44 16.04 -1.62
N GLY A 82 -8.33 16.60 -0.41
CA GLY A 82 -9.47 16.82 0.49
C GLY A 82 -9.91 15.58 1.27
N ALA A 83 -9.53 14.39 0.85
CA ALA A 83 -9.92 13.12 1.49
C ALA A 83 -9.01 11.96 1.10
N VAL A 84 -9.22 10.80 1.73
CA VAL A 84 -8.71 9.50 1.29
C VAL A 84 -9.82 8.46 1.42
N ASP A 85 -10.04 7.66 0.40
CA ASP A 85 -11.09 6.63 0.35
C ASP A 85 -10.52 5.21 0.24
N MET A 86 -9.37 5.06 -0.40
CA MET A 86 -8.71 3.76 -0.61
C MET A 86 -7.21 3.85 -0.34
N VAL A 87 -6.67 2.79 0.26
CA VAL A 87 -5.23 2.64 0.46
C VAL A 87 -4.79 1.27 -0.05
N PHE A 88 -3.83 1.27 -0.97
CA PHE A 88 -3.15 0.10 -1.47
C PHE A 88 -1.74 0.05 -0.86
N ASN A 89 -1.56 -0.75 0.17
CA ASN A 89 -0.25 -1.09 0.72
C ASN A 89 0.38 -2.14 -0.20
N ASN A 90 0.98 -1.66 -1.30
CA ASN A 90 1.47 -2.51 -2.38
C ASN A 90 3.00 -2.56 -2.45
N ALA A 91 3.72 -1.58 -1.92
CA ALA A 91 5.18 -1.58 -1.92
C ALA A 91 5.75 -2.91 -1.42
N GLY A 92 6.75 -3.42 -2.12
CA GLY A 92 7.37 -4.70 -1.78
C GLY A 92 8.67 -4.92 -2.53
N VAL A 93 9.49 -5.79 -1.97
CA VAL A 93 10.79 -6.17 -2.50
C VAL A 93 10.91 -7.69 -2.55
N ALA A 94 11.80 -8.19 -3.39
CA ALA A 94 12.15 -9.61 -3.44
C ALA A 94 13.57 -9.82 -2.90
N LEU A 95 13.72 -10.82 -2.03
CA LEU A 95 15.00 -11.31 -1.55
C LEU A 95 15.05 -12.82 -1.76
N SER A 96 16.20 -13.32 -2.20
CA SER A 96 16.41 -14.76 -2.44
C SER A 96 17.76 -15.17 -1.86
N GLN A 97 17.72 -15.78 -0.67
CA GLN A 97 18.90 -16.29 0.02
C GLN A 97 18.51 -17.35 1.05
N THR A 98 19.46 -18.20 1.44
CA THR A 98 19.24 -19.19 2.50
C THR A 98 19.10 -18.49 3.85
N ILE A 99 18.52 -19.16 4.84
CA ILE A 99 18.43 -18.63 6.21
C ILE A 99 19.84 -18.42 6.80
N GLU A 100 20.76 -19.32 6.48
CA GLU A 100 22.15 -19.27 6.97
C GLU A 100 22.93 -18.07 6.40
N ASP A 101 22.67 -17.71 5.11
CA ASP A 101 23.36 -16.62 4.44
C ASP A 101 22.68 -15.25 4.67
N SER A 102 21.48 -15.22 5.25
CA SER A 102 20.75 -13.96 5.48
C SER A 102 21.32 -13.21 6.69
N THR A 103 21.52 -11.92 6.52
CA THR A 103 22.01 -11.02 7.56
C THR A 103 20.88 -10.34 8.34
N ASP A 104 21.18 -9.79 9.52
CA ASP A 104 20.20 -9.00 10.27
C ASP A 104 19.71 -7.80 9.45
N GLU A 105 20.60 -7.17 8.67
CA GLU A 105 20.26 -6.06 7.78
C GLU A 105 19.27 -6.47 6.68
N ASP A 106 19.40 -7.69 6.12
CA ASP A 106 18.44 -8.21 5.13
C ASP A 106 17.06 -8.42 5.75
N TRP A 107 17.02 -8.92 6.98
CA TRP A 107 15.77 -9.10 7.74
C TRP A 107 15.13 -7.77 8.08
N ASP A 108 15.89 -6.81 8.61
CA ASP A 108 15.38 -5.48 8.96
C ASP A 108 14.87 -4.74 7.74
N TRP A 109 15.64 -4.72 6.64
CA TRP A 109 15.23 -4.09 5.39
C TRP A 109 14.01 -4.77 4.78
N GLY A 110 14.06 -6.10 4.63
CA GLY A 110 12.98 -6.86 4.00
C GLY A 110 11.67 -6.76 4.76
N LEU A 111 11.68 -7.00 6.08
CA LEU A 111 10.48 -6.89 6.91
C LEU A 111 10.04 -5.44 7.10
N GLY A 112 10.98 -4.48 7.13
CA GLY A 112 10.68 -3.06 7.14
C GLY A 112 9.72 -2.66 6.03
N ILE A 113 9.96 -3.15 4.81
CA ILE A 113 9.12 -2.88 3.64
C ILE A 113 7.91 -3.83 3.59
N LEU A 114 8.15 -5.16 3.61
CA LEU A 114 7.15 -6.18 3.32
C LEU A 114 6.06 -6.31 4.38
N LEU A 115 6.38 -6.05 5.65
CA LEU A 115 5.49 -6.22 6.78
C LEU A 115 5.20 -4.91 7.50
N HIS A 116 6.25 -4.23 7.99
CA HIS A 116 6.05 -3.01 8.78
C HIS A 116 5.51 -1.86 7.95
N GLY A 117 5.90 -1.75 6.67
CA GLY A 117 5.31 -0.78 5.73
C GLY A 117 3.79 -0.94 5.61
N VAL A 118 3.31 -2.18 5.48
CA VAL A 118 1.88 -2.50 5.40
C VAL A 118 1.17 -2.20 6.71
N ILE A 119 1.74 -2.61 7.86
CA ILE A 119 1.17 -2.34 9.19
C ILE A 119 1.09 -0.84 9.44
N ASN A 120 2.17 -0.11 9.18
CA ASN A 120 2.23 1.34 9.42
C ASN A 120 1.31 2.10 8.47
N GLY A 121 1.28 1.75 7.17
CA GLY A 121 0.35 2.34 6.20
C GLY A 121 -1.10 2.15 6.62
N THR A 122 -1.49 0.93 6.97
CA THR A 122 -2.83 0.64 7.51
C THR A 122 -3.14 1.50 8.75
N ARG A 123 -2.25 1.51 9.75
CA ARG A 123 -2.46 2.26 11.00
C ARG A 123 -2.53 3.77 10.79
N ALA A 124 -1.74 4.30 9.87
CA ALA A 124 -1.72 5.73 9.55
C ALA A 124 -3.03 6.17 8.89
N PHE A 125 -3.55 5.40 7.93
CA PHE A 125 -4.73 5.78 7.17
C PHE A 125 -6.06 5.38 7.81
N LEU A 126 -6.12 4.32 8.60
CA LEU A 126 -7.35 3.78 9.18
C LEU A 126 -8.22 4.83 9.91
N PRO A 127 -7.68 5.75 10.75
CA PRO A 127 -8.49 6.78 11.41
C PRO A 127 -9.18 7.75 10.43
N HIS A 128 -8.61 7.96 9.26
CA HIS A 128 -9.16 8.82 8.21
C HIS A 128 -10.21 8.08 7.37
N LEU A 129 -9.93 6.82 7.04
CA LEU A 129 -10.84 5.94 6.29
C LEU A 129 -12.14 5.67 7.06
N LYS A 130 -12.08 5.48 8.37
CA LYS A 130 -13.26 5.31 9.24
C LYS A 130 -14.22 6.50 9.22
N LYS A 131 -13.79 7.68 8.79
CA LYS A 131 -14.63 8.88 8.67
C LYS A 131 -15.35 8.97 7.32
N ARG A 132 -15.04 8.06 6.39
CA ARG A 132 -15.67 8.04 5.07
C ARG A 132 -16.97 7.22 5.11
N PRO A 133 -17.95 7.54 4.24
CA PRO A 133 -19.17 6.73 4.12
C PRO A 133 -18.90 5.34 3.55
N GLU A 134 -17.81 5.18 2.79
CA GLU A 134 -17.34 3.95 2.17
C GLU A 134 -15.84 4.06 1.95
N ALA A 135 -15.06 3.10 2.42
CA ALA A 135 -13.60 3.11 2.28
C ALA A 135 -13.05 1.69 2.14
N ALA A 136 -11.79 1.58 1.67
CA ALA A 136 -11.13 0.29 1.54
C ALA A 136 -9.64 0.34 1.88
N ILE A 137 -9.14 -0.75 2.47
CA ILE A 137 -7.71 -1.05 2.62
C ILE A 137 -7.41 -2.33 1.87
N ILE A 138 -6.42 -2.27 1.00
CA ILE A 138 -5.94 -3.39 0.21
C ILE A 138 -4.46 -3.62 0.54
N ASN A 139 -4.16 -4.76 1.16
CA ASN A 139 -2.81 -5.14 1.55
C ASN A 139 -2.29 -6.22 0.61
N THR A 140 -1.31 -5.89 -0.23
CA THR A 140 -0.76 -6.85 -1.22
C THR A 140 -0.05 -8.01 -0.53
N SER A 141 -0.72 -9.16 -0.49
CA SER A 141 -0.16 -10.43 -0.05
C SER A 141 0.48 -11.17 -1.25
N SER A 142 0.62 -12.48 -1.15
CA SER A 142 1.21 -13.34 -2.17
C SER A 142 0.72 -14.78 -1.98
N ILE A 143 0.84 -15.62 -3.01
CA ILE A 143 0.79 -17.09 -2.86
C ILE A 143 1.83 -17.55 -1.81
N PHE A 144 2.93 -16.83 -1.64
CA PHE A 144 3.95 -17.05 -0.62
C PHE A 144 3.54 -16.62 0.80
N GLY A 145 2.32 -16.15 0.99
CA GLY A 145 1.61 -16.07 2.26
C GLY A 145 0.75 -17.29 2.56
N LEU A 146 0.79 -18.33 1.69
CA LEU A 146 0.02 -19.59 1.82
C LEU A 146 0.92 -20.84 1.78
N LEU A 147 2.03 -20.79 1.07
CA LEU A 147 2.98 -21.87 0.92
C LEU A 147 4.42 -21.34 1.04
N SER A 148 5.35 -22.24 1.36
CA SER A 148 6.76 -21.88 1.53
C SER A 148 7.64 -22.60 0.51
N VAL A 149 8.66 -21.89 0.02
CA VAL A 149 9.71 -22.42 -0.87
C VAL A 149 11.10 -22.07 -0.32
N PRO A 150 12.14 -22.81 -0.64
CA PRO A 150 13.50 -22.50 -0.23
C PRO A 150 13.93 -21.09 -0.67
N THR A 151 14.85 -20.49 0.07
CA THR A 151 15.50 -19.20 -0.21
C THR A 151 14.60 -17.95 -0.11
N GLN A 152 13.36 -18.09 0.33
CA GLN A 152 12.39 -16.98 0.40
C GLN A 152 11.91 -16.70 1.84
N SER A 153 12.72 -17.02 2.86
CA SER A 153 12.32 -16.94 4.26
C SER A 153 11.81 -15.56 4.68
N ILE A 154 12.54 -14.50 4.38
CA ILE A 154 12.16 -13.11 4.73
C ILE A 154 10.85 -12.73 4.02
N TYR A 155 10.74 -13.05 2.73
CA TYR A 155 9.54 -12.77 1.95
C TYR A 155 8.33 -13.53 2.49
N HIS A 156 8.50 -14.82 2.84
CA HIS A 156 7.42 -15.61 3.44
C HIS A 156 6.97 -15.03 4.79
N VAL A 157 7.90 -14.73 5.69
CA VAL A 157 7.55 -14.12 6.98
C VAL A 157 6.76 -12.83 6.79
N GLY A 158 7.20 -11.98 5.87
CA GLY A 158 6.47 -10.76 5.52
C GLY A 158 5.06 -11.05 5.01
N LYS A 159 4.91 -11.93 4.02
CA LYS A 159 3.61 -12.17 3.35
C LYS A 159 2.63 -13.00 4.18
N TYR A 160 3.10 -13.98 4.97
CA TYR A 160 2.27 -14.64 5.98
C TYR A 160 1.83 -13.65 7.06
N GLY A 161 2.74 -12.76 7.52
CA GLY A 161 2.43 -11.71 8.47
C GLY A 161 1.38 -10.74 7.94
N VAL A 162 1.51 -10.27 6.69
CA VAL A 162 0.52 -9.40 6.03
C VAL A 162 -0.84 -10.08 5.97
N ARG A 163 -0.90 -11.35 5.60
CA ARG A 163 -2.15 -12.10 5.55
C ARG A 163 -2.82 -12.16 6.92
N ALA A 164 -2.09 -12.64 7.95
CA ALA A 164 -2.63 -12.74 9.30
C ALA A 164 -3.12 -11.38 9.84
N PHE A 165 -2.34 -10.32 9.61
CA PHE A 165 -2.70 -8.96 9.97
C PHE A 165 -3.98 -8.48 9.26
N THR A 166 -4.08 -8.74 7.96
CA THR A 166 -5.23 -8.31 7.14
C THR A 166 -6.51 -9.06 7.52
N GLU A 167 -6.43 -10.38 7.75
CA GLU A 167 -7.56 -11.18 8.23
C GLU A 167 -8.06 -10.69 9.59
N THR A 168 -7.14 -10.39 10.51
CA THR A 168 -7.48 -9.82 11.83
C THR A 168 -8.17 -8.46 11.68
N LEU A 169 -7.60 -7.56 10.89
CA LEU A 169 -8.19 -6.24 10.64
C LEU A 169 -9.60 -6.34 10.05
N ALA A 170 -9.80 -7.25 9.09
CA ALA A 170 -11.12 -7.47 8.49
C ALA A 170 -12.17 -7.88 9.52
N LEU A 171 -11.79 -8.75 10.48
CA LEU A 171 -12.67 -9.14 11.58
C LEU A 171 -12.97 -7.98 12.54
N GLU A 172 -11.95 -7.17 12.88
CA GLU A 172 -12.12 -5.99 13.72
C GLU A 172 -13.06 -4.96 13.07
N MET A 173 -12.87 -4.67 11.78
CA MET A 173 -13.76 -3.74 11.05
C MET A 173 -15.20 -4.23 11.00
N LYS A 174 -15.40 -5.55 10.86
CA LYS A 174 -16.73 -6.15 10.92
C LYS A 174 -17.34 -6.07 12.31
N MET A 175 -16.58 -6.30 13.37
CA MET A 175 -17.07 -6.20 14.76
C MET A 175 -17.48 -4.77 15.13
N GLU A 176 -16.82 -3.77 14.55
CA GLU A 176 -17.10 -2.34 14.81
C GLU A 176 -18.20 -1.77 13.88
N ASP A 177 -18.78 -2.56 12.98
CA ASP A 177 -19.67 -2.08 11.91
C ASP A 177 -19.07 -0.91 11.12
N SER A 178 -17.76 -1.02 10.83
CA SER A 178 -16.96 0.02 10.18
C SER A 178 -17.27 0.12 8.68
N PRO A 179 -17.26 1.33 8.09
CA PRO A 179 -17.39 1.50 6.63
C PRO A 179 -16.15 1.05 5.84
N VAL A 180 -15.10 0.57 6.50
CA VAL A 180 -13.84 0.18 5.88
C VAL A 180 -13.87 -1.30 5.50
N GLU A 181 -13.87 -1.57 4.20
CA GLU A 181 -13.67 -2.92 3.65
C GLU A 181 -12.17 -3.25 3.61
N VAL A 182 -11.79 -4.49 3.92
CA VAL A 182 -10.40 -4.92 4.01
C VAL A 182 -10.16 -6.12 3.10
N TYR A 183 -9.12 -6.04 2.27
CA TYR A 183 -8.76 -7.04 1.27
C TYR A 183 -7.27 -7.39 1.30
N SER A 184 -6.91 -8.60 0.84
CA SER A 184 -5.54 -9.03 0.57
C SER A 184 -5.41 -9.77 -0.76
#